data_fbd2beec81147152948ace8a5eba59b3
#
_entry.id   fbd2beec81147152948ace8a5eba59b3
#
_cell.length_a   1.000
_cell.length_b   1.000
_cell.length_c   1.000
_cell.angle_alpha   90.00
_cell.angle_beta   90.00
_cell.angle_gamma   90.00
#
_symmetry.space_group_name_H-M   'P 1'
#
loop_
_entity.id
_entity.type
_entity.pdbx_description
1 polymer ?
#
loop_
_entity_poly.entity_id
_entity_poly.type
_entity_poly.pdbx_seq_one_letter_code
_entity_poly.pdbx_strand_id
1 'polypeptide(L)'
;MNIVFITSDQQRGDCYGFEGRKVKTPHLDAMARAGTRFSACITPNLVCQPSRASILTGLLPYTHGVSDNGIDLDPKVGEAGFAGAFTKAGYRTGYIGKAHFATSHTFKPTGTPECRNSDQDPDWNGPYMGFEHVELVVEGHNHWPPMKPPRGQHYER
;
A
#
# COMPACT_ATOMS: atom_id res chain seq x y z
N MET A 1 4.75 -22.37 -1.59
CA MET A 1 4.05 -21.80 -0.40
C MET A 1 3.36 -20.52 -0.83
N ASN A 2 2.11 -20.28 -0.45
CA ASN A 2 1.42 -19.03 -0.74
C ASN A 2 1.62 -18.05 0.42
N ILE A 3 1.80 -16.78 0.10
CA ILE A 3 2.02 -15.70 1.07
C ILE A 3 0.91 -14.65 0.87
N VAL A 4 0.20 -14.30 1.92
CA VAL A 4 -0.78 -13.21 1.95
C VAL A 4 -0.30 -12.16 2.93
N PHE A 5 -0.06 -10.95 2.43
CA PHE A 5 0.35 -9.81 3.24
C PHE A 5 -0.81 -8.80 3.29
N ILE A 6 -1.37 -8.57 4.46
CA ILE A 6 -2.54 -7.71 4.66
C ILE A 6 -2.11 -6.48 5.45
N THR A 7 -2.36 -5.30 4.90
CA THR A 7 -2.16 -4.02 5.58
C THR A 7 -3.49 -3.31 5.77
N SER A 8 -3.74 -2.82 6.97
CA SER A 8 -4.83 -1.89 7.25
C SER A 8 -4.36 -0.45 7.08
N ASP A 9 -5.26 0.45 6.68
CA ASP A 9 -4.96 1.88 6.60
C ASP A 9 -5.30 2.56 7.92
N GLN A 10 -4.35 3.34 8.44
CA GLN A 10 -4.49 4.20 9.62
C GLN A 10 -5.02 3.49 10.88
N GLN A 11 -4.84 2.19 11.00
CA GLN A 11 -5.24 1.45 12.19
C GLN A 11 -4.25 1.67 13.33
N ARG A 12 -4.74 2.08 14.49
CA ARG A 12 -3.92 2.19 15.70
C ARG A 12 -3.50 0.80 16.20
N GLY A 13 -2.28 0.70 16.68
CA GLY A 13 -1.71 -0.56 17.17
C GLY A 13 -2.44 -1.16 18.39
N ASP A 14 -3.23 -0.36 19.11
CA ASP A 14 -4.05 -0.81 20.25
C ASP A 14 -5.53 -1.08 19.89
N CYS A 15 -5.93 -0.97 18.63
CA CYS A 15 -7.30 -1.22 18.17
C CYS A 15 -7.53 -2.69 17.78
N TYR A 16 -7.25 -3.59 18.73
CA TYR A 16 -7.51 -5.02 18.65
C TYR A 16 -8.13 -5.53 19.96
N GLY A 17 -8.93 -6.58 19.89
CA GLY A 17 -9.57 -7.17 21.08
C GLY A 17 -8.55 -7.68 22.10
N PHE A 18 -7.43 -8.22 21.64
CA PHE A 18 -6.35 -8.68 22.52
C PHE A 18 -5.53 -7.55 23.17
N GLU A 19 -5.72 -6.29 22.78
CA GLU A 19 -5.07 -5.13 23.42
C GLU A 19 -5.92 -4.50 24.53
N GLY A 20 -7.05 -5.12 24.89
CA GLY A 20 -7.90 -4.66 26.00
C GLY A 20 -8.83 -3.49 25.68
N ARG A 21 -8.87 -3.01 24.44
CA ARG A 21 -9.87 -2.04 24.00
C ARG A 21 -11.23 -2.70 23.78
N LYS A 22 -12.30 -1.89 23.91
CA LYS A 22 -13.68 -2.33 23.61
C LYS A 22 -13.92 -2.44 22.10
N VAL A 23 -13.05 -3.20 21.41
CA VAL A 23 -13.11 -3.46 19.97
C VAL A 23 -13.24 -4.96 19.76
N LYS A 24 -14.12 -5.37 18.88
CA LYS A 24 -14.31 -6.80 18.55
C LYS A 24 -13.56 -7.12 17.26
N THR A 25 -12.47 -7.87 17.37
CA THR A 25 -11.66 -8.35 16.25
C THR A 25 -11.43 -9.86 16.32
N PRO A 26 -12.51 -10.69 16.33
CA PRO A 26 -12.41 -12.10 16.69
C PRO A 26 -11.48 -12.88 15.74
N HIS A 27 -11.45 -12.56 14.47
CA HIS A 27 -10.60 -13.23 13.49
C HIS A 27 -9.12 -12.85 13.67
N LEU A 28 -8.82 -11.55 13.86
CA LEU A 28 -7.45 -11.08 14.12
C LEU A 28 -6.96 -11.60 15.48
N ASP A 29 -7.83 -11.63 16.49
CA ASP A 29 -7.53 -12.21 17.80
C ASP A 29 -7.22 -13.72 17.70
N ALA A 30 -7.94 -14.45 16.84
CA ALA A 30 -7.66 -15.85 16.58
C ALA A 30 -6.32 -16.05 15.88
N MET A 31 -6.02 -15.23 14.87
CA MET A 31 -4.72 -15.25 14.19
C MET A 31 -3.56 -14.91 15.13
N ALA A 32 -3.73 -13.91 15.99
CA ALA A 32 -2.72 -13.53 16.98
C ALA A 32 -2.43 -14.66 17.99
N ARG A 33 -3.47 -15.44 18.36
CA ARG A 33 -3.31 -16.61 19.25
C ARG A 33 -2.66 -17.81 18.56
N ALA A 34 -2.91 -17.99 17.27
CA ALA A 34 -2.38 -19.13 16.50
C ALA A 34 -1.00 -18.89 15.90
N GLY A 35 -0.59 -17.64 15.76
CA GLY A 35 0.65 -17.25 15.12
C GLY A 35 1.62 -16.51 16.05
N THR A 36 2.46 -15.70 15.46
CA THR A 36 3.41 -14.84 16.18
C THR A 36 2.92 -13.41 16.20
N ARG A 37 2.83 -12.82 17.37
CA ARG A 37 2.50 -11.41 17.58
C ARG A 37 3.77 -10.61 17.90
N PHE A 38 3.99 -9.53 17.16
CA PHE A 38 5.05 -8.56 17.43
C PHE A 38 4.46 -7.39 18.22
N SER A 39 4.79 -7.28 19.50
CA SER A 39 4.27 -6.23 20.39
C SER A 39 4.90 -4.86 20.15
N ALA A 40 6.04 -4.80 19.47
CA ALA A 40 6.78 -3.57 19.18
C ALA A 40 7.21 -3.55 17.70
N CYS A 41 6.23 -3.42 16.80
CA CYS A 41 6.48 -3.20 15.39
C CYS A 41 6.25 -1.71 15.09
N ILE A 42 7.32 -1.00 14.75
CA ILE A 42 7.32 0.46 14.61
C ILE A 42 7.49 0.82 13.14
N THR A 43 6.61 1.69 12.65
CA THR A 43 6.75 2.25 11.30
C THR A 43 7.84 3.34 11.27
N PRO A 44 8.65 3.43 10.21
CA PRO A 44 9.67 4.48 10.09
C PRO A 44 9.08 5.86 9.79
N ASN A 45 7.80 5.95 9.42
CA ASN A 45 7.09 7.20 9.18
C ASN A 45 5.59 7.03 9.47
N LEU A 46 4.94 8.08 9.96
CA LEU A 46 3.50 8.10 10.29
C LEU A 46 2.62 8.43 9.09
N VAL A 47 3.20 8.95 8.02
CA VAL A 47 2.49 9.38 6.81
C VAL A 47 2.37 8.21 5.84
N CYS A 48 1.28 8.17 5.10
CA CYS A 48 0.89 7.02 4.27
C CYS A 48 1.95 6.65 3.22
N GLN A 49 2.32 7.59 2.37
CA GLN A 49 3.17 7.31 1.20
C GLN A 49 4.59 6.86 1.61
N PRO A 50 5.32 7.55 2.49
CA PRO A 50 6.63 7.09 2.93
C PRO A 50 6.58 5.76 3.71
N SER A 51 5.55 5.54 4.53
CA SER A 51 5.39 4.27 5.24
C SER A 51 5.18 3.11 4.27
N ARG A 52 4.32 3.28 3.25
CA ARG A 52 4.05 2.27 2.24
C ARG A 52 5.26 2.00 1.34
N ALA A 53 6.00 3.04 0.96
CA ALA A 53 7.26 2.91 0.26
C ALA A 53 8.27 2.09 1.08
N SER A 54 8.37 2.35 2.39
CA SER A 54 9.23 1.57 3.27
C SER A 54 8.80 0.11 3.38
N ILE A 55 7.50 -0.18 3.46
CA ILE A 55 6.98 -1.56 3.47
C ILE A 55 7.37 -2.28 2.17
N LEU A 56 7.17 -1.64 1.01
CA LEU A 56 7.47 -2.26 -0.27
C LEU A 56 8.95 -2.53 -0.46
N THR A 57 9.79 -1.55 -0.12
CA THR A 57 11.21 -1.56 -0.47
C THR A 57 12.11 -2.16 0.62
N GLY A 58 11.62 -2.19 1.87
CA GLY A 58 12.46 -2.51 3.04
C GLY A 58 13.46 -1.41 3.40
N LEU A 59 13.36 -0.22 2.79
CA LEU A 59 14.26 0.90 3.00
C LEU A 59 13.63 1.96 3.90
N LEU A 60 14.47 2.77 4.52
CA LEU A 60 14.03 3.96 5.27
C LEU A 60 13.68 5.12 4.33
N PRO A 61 12.81 6.07 4.74
CA PRO A 61 12.41 7.22 3.94
C PRO A 61 13.57 8.02 3.35
N TYR A 62 14.63 8.20 4.12
CA TYR A 62 15.84 8.88 3.66
C TYR A 62 16.52 8.15 2.47
N THR A 63 16.44 6.81 2.45
CA THR A 63 17.09 5.99 1.42
C THR A 63 16.25 5.87 0.16
N HIS A 64 14.93 5.66 0.28
CA HIS A 64 14.05 5.57 -0.89
C HIS A 64 13.54 6.92 -1.40
N GLY A 65 13.84 8.02 -0.70
CA GLY A 65 13.57 9.39 -1.13
C GLY A 65 12.15 9.89 -0.91
N VAL A 66 11.23 9.07 -0.44
CA VAL A 66 9.84 9.47 -0.14
C VAL A 66 9.76 9.90 1.32
N SER A 67 9.82 11.20 1.58
CA SER A 67 9.82 11.76 2.95
C SER A 67 8.43 12.20 3.41
N ASP A 68 7.50 12.46 2.46
CA ASP A 68 6.13 12.90 2.74
C ASP A 68 5.19 12.47 1.60
N ASN A 69 3.88 12.69 1.77
CA ASN A 69 2.91 12.57 0.70
C ASN A 69 3.19 13.59 -0.42
N GLY A 70 2.95 13.20 -1.67
CA GLY A 70 3.24 14.04 -2.84
C GLY A 70 4.68 13.92 -3.34
N ILE A 71 5.47 13.01 -2.80
CA ILE A 71 6.81 12.65 -3.31
C ILE A 71 6.74 11.19 -3.76
N ASP A 72 6.66 10.99 -5.07
CA ASP A 72 6.48 9.65 -5.62
C ASP A 72 7.72 8.78 -5.43
N LEU A 73 7.47 7.50 -5.17
CA LEU A 73 8.52 6.49 -5.18
C LEU A 73 9.04 6.29 -6.61
N ASP A 74 10.36 6.31 -6.76
CA ASP A 74 10.99 5.94 -8.03
C ASP A 74 10.58 4.51 -8.41
N PRO A 75 10.01 4.29 -9.61
CA PRO A 75 9.57 2.96 -10.05
C PRO A 75 10.67 1.90 -9.97
N LYS A 76 11.92 2.25 -10.28
CA LYS A 76 13.05 1.31 -10.21
C LYS A 76 13.34 0.88 -8.77
N VAL A 77 13.19 1.79 -7.82
CA VAL A 77 13.34 1.48 -6.38
C VAL A 77 12.18 0.60 -5.91
N GLY A 78 10.95 0.90 -6.35
CA GLY A 78 9.77 0.08 -6.06
C GLY A 78 9.87 -1.33 -6.63
N GLU A 79 10.28 -1.46 -7.89
CA GLU A 79 10.49 -2.75 -8.57
C GLU A 79 11.59 -3.61 -7.93
N ALA A 80 12.57 -2.99 -7.26
CA ALA A 80 13.60 -3.69 -6.51
C ALA A 80 13.13 -4.18 -5.12
N GLY A 81 11.91 -3.83 -4.72
CA GLY A 81 11.32 -4.22 -3.44
C GLY A 81 10.93 -5.69 -3.36
N PHE A 82 10.26 -6.07 -2.28
CA PHE A 82 9.93 -7.48 -2.02
C PHE A 82 9.08 -8.11 -3.13
N ALA A 83 8.17 -7.37 -3.74
CA ALA A 83 7.33 -7.87 -4.82
C ALA A 83 8.17 -8.33 -6.01
N GLY A 84 9.08 -7.48 -6.48
CA GLY A 84 9.99 -7.83 -7.56
C GLY A 84 10.96 -8.96 -7.20
N ALA A 85 11.36 -9.06 -5.93
CA ALA A 85 12.18 -10.19 -5.46
C ALA A 85 11.38 -11.52 -5.54
N PHE A 86 10.11 -11.53 -5.13
CA PHE A 86 9.26 -12.71 -5.25
C PHE A 86 8.96 -13.07 -6.72
N THR A 87 8.68 -12.08 -7.57
CA THR A 87 8.49 -12.31 -9.00
C THR A 87 9.72 -12.96 -9.64
N LYS A 88 10.91 -12.45 -9.32
CA LYS A 88 12.18 -13.05 -9.79
C LYS A 88 12.42 -14.46 -9.25
N ALA A 89 11.88 -14.78 -8.08
CA ALA A 89 11.93 -16.13 -7.50
C ALA A 89 10.84 -17.07 -8.05
N GLY A 90 10.05 -16.64 -9.05
CA GLY A 90 9.03 -17.44 -9.72
C GLY A 90 7.67 -17.46 -9.03
N TYR A 91 7.42 -16.57 -8.07
CA TYR A 91 6.09 -16.38 -7.52
C TYR A 91 5.23 -15.51 -8.45
N ARG A 92 3.95 -15.82 -8.54
CA ARG A 92 2.97 -14.88 -9.08
C ARG A 92 2.63 -13.85 -8.01
N THR A 93 2.80 -12.58 -8.34
CA THR A 93 2.62 -11.49 -7.38
C THR A 93 1.42 -10.64 -7.74
N GLY A 94 0.61 -10.30 -6.75
CA GLY A 94 -0.58 -9.46 -6.91
C GLY A 94 -0.71 -8.43 -5.80
N TYR A 95 -1.25 -7.26 -6.12
CA TYR A 95 -1.59 -6.21 -5.19
C TYR A 95 -3.03 -5.77 -5.39
N ILE A 96 -3.79 -5.67 -4.32
CA ILE A 96 -5.18 -5.22 -4.35
C ILE A 96 -5.38 -4.13 -3.29
N GLY A 97 -5.92 -2.99 -3.69
CA GLY A 97 -6.26 -1.90 -2.80
C GLY A 97 -5.40 -0.65 -2.97
N LYS A 98 -5.25 0.13 -1.88
CA LYS A 98 -4.49 1.38 -1.86
C LYS A 98 -3.00 1.11 -1.90
N ALA A 99 -2.35 1.42 -3.01
CA ALA A 99 -0.89 1.37 -3.14
C ALA A 99 -0.24 2.64 -2.57
N HIS A 100 -0.61 3.80 -3.08
CA HIS A 100 -0.12 5.10 -2.65
C HIS A 100 1.41 5.19 -2.66
N PHE A 101 2.02 4.66 -3.70
CA PHE A 101 3.45 4.84 -4.00
C PHE A 101 3.70 6.10 -4.81
N ALA A 102 2.65 6.58 -5.49
CA ALA A 102 2.55 7.85 -6.19
C ALA A 102 1.13 8.40 -6.04
N THR A 103 0.91 9.67 -6.37
CA THR A 103 -0.40 10.32 -6.30
C THR A 103 -0.67 11.22 -7.50
N SER A 104 -1.94 11.57 -7.73
CA SER A 104 -2.32 12.56 -8.74
C SER A 104 -1.88 13.99 -8.38
N HIS A 105 -1.56 14.25 -7.12
CA HIS A 105 -1.13 15.55 -6.60
C HIS A 105 0.35 15.55 -6.21
N THR A 106 1.16 14.88 -6.97
CA THR A 106 2.58 14.75 -6.71
C THR A 106 3.38 15.98 -7.14
N PHE A 107 4.42 16.33 -6.37
CA PHE A 107 5.38 17.39 -6.73
C PHE A 107 6.35 16.98 -7.82
N LYS A 108 6.62 15.67 -7.94
CA LYS A 108 7.53 15.11 -8.92
C LYS A 108 6.89 13.89 -9.58
N PRO A 109 6.01 14.10 -10.58
CA PRO A 109 5.27 13.01 -11.20
C PRO A 109 6.24 12.04 -11.90
N THR A 110 6.13 10.77 -11.56
CA THR A 110 6.89 9.69 -12.19
C THR A 110 6.21 9.16 -13.46
N GLY A 111 4.97 9.61 -13.73
CA GLY A 111 4.17 9.09 -14.84
C GLY A 111 3.61 7.69 -14.60
N THR A 112 3.64 7.21 -13.35
CA THR A 112 3.00 5.94 -12.97
C THR A 112 1.47 6.02 -13.06
N PRO A 113 0.76 4.89 -13.08
CA PRO A 113 -0.70 4.87 -13.11
C PRO A 113 -1.36 5.66 -11.98
N GLU A 114 -0.79 5.66 -10.78
CA GLU A 114 -1.31 6.46 -9.67
C GLU A 114 -1.21 7.97 -9.94
N CYS A 115 -0.15 8.42 -10.62
CA CYS A 115 0.01 9.83 -11.03
C CYS A 115 -0.98 10.23 -12.14
N ARG A 116 -1.47 9.28 -12.91
CA ARG A 116 -2.41 9.47 -14.02
C ARG A 116 -3.84 9.15 -13.63
N ASN A 117 -4.18 9.34 -12.43
CA ASN A 117 -5.43 8.95 -11.83
C ASN A 117 -6.70 9.21 -12.67
N SER A 118 -6.77 10.34 -13.39
CA SER A 118 -7.89 10.67 -14.29
C SER A 118 -7.84 9.96 -15.64
N ASP A 119 -6.67 9.46 -16.03
CA ASP A 119 -6.40 8.88 -17.35
C ASP A 119 -6.10 7.38 -17.25
N GLN A 120 -6.36 6.80 -16.09
CA GLN A 120 -6.11 5.38 -15.86
C GLN A 120 -6.99 4.54 -16.79
N ASP A 121 -6.35 3.70 -17.58
CA ASP A 121 -7.04 2.69 -18.37
C ASP A 121 -7.78 1.72 -17.42
N PRO A 122 -9.11 1.63 -17.47
CA PRO A 122 -9.87 0.75 -16.59
C PRO A 122 -9.52 -0.73 -16.76
N ASP A 123 -8.95 -1.12 -17.89
CA ASP A 123 -8.52 -2.47 -18.17
C ASP A 123 -7.06 -2.75 -17.77
N TRP A 124 -6.31 -1.71 -17.39
CA TRP A 124 -4.95 -1.88 -16.95
C TRP A 124 -4.87 -2.55 -15.56
N ASN A 125 -4.15 -3.65 -15.48
CA ASN A 125 -4.00 -4.45 -14.26
C ASN A 125 -2.53 -4.77 -13.92
N GLY A 126 -1.61 -3.96 -14.37
CA GLY A 126 -0.17 -4.11 -14.11
C GLY A 126 0.65 -4.27 -15.38
N PRO A 127 1.95 -4.57 -15.23
CA PRO A 127 2.68 -4.66 -13.96
C PRO A 127 2.90 -3.30 -13.28
N TYR A 128 3.11 -3.31 -11.94
CA TYR A 128 3.40 -2.10 -11.17
C TYR A 128 4.22 -2.38 -9.92
N MET A 129 5.31 -1.64 -9.72
CA MET A 129 6.18 -1.69 -8.54
C MET A 129 6.62 -3.11 -8.16
N GLY A 130 6.91 -3.93 -9.17
CA GLY A 130 7.34 -5.32 -8.99
C GLY A 130 6.22 -6.35 -8.86
N PHE A 131 4.97 -5.92 -8.75
CA PHE A 131 3.80 -6.80 -8.84
C PHE A 131 3.43 -7.05 -10.31
N GLU A 132 3.11 -8.30 -10.64
CA GLU A 132 2.66 -8.69 -11.99
C GLU A 132 1.21 -8.29 -12.25
N HIS A 133 0.37 -8.37 -11.21
CA HIS A 133 -1.05 -8.01 -11.27
C HIS A 133 -1.40 -7.01 -10.19
N VAL A 134 -2.16 -5.98 -10.54
CA VAL A 134 -2.63 -4.96 -9.59
C VAL A 134 -4.09 -4.59 -9.84
N GLU A 135 -4.82 -4.39 -8.75
CA GLU A 135 -6.14 -3.75 -8.74
C GLU A 135 -6.09 -2.57 -7.77
N LEU A 136 -5.80 -1.38 -8.29
CA LEU A 136 -5.56 -0.21 -7.47
C LEU A 136 -6.84 0.50 -7.06
N VAL A 137 -6.87 0.93 -5.80
CA VAL A 137 -7.82 1.92 -5.29
C VAL A 137 -7.09 3.25 -5.20
N VAL A 138 -7.47 4.18 -6.05
CA VAL A 138 -6.86 5.51 -6.14
C VAL A 138 -7.84 6.55 -5.60
N GLU A 139 -7.32 7.59 -4.93
CA GLU A 139 -8.11 8.68 -4.34
C GLU A 139 -9.20 8.27 -3.32
N GLY A 140 -9.12 7.10 -2.73
CA GLY A 140 -10.08 6.60 -1.74
C GLY A 140 -10.24 7.44 -0.47
N HIS A 141 -9.48 8.52 -0.32
CA HIS A 141 -9.50 9.45 0.80
C HIS A 141 -9.93 10.87 0.46
N ASN A 142 -10.41 11.14 -0.76
CA ASN A 142 -10.81 12.50 -1.13
C ASN A 142 -12.10 12.90 -0.45
N HIS A 143 -12.01 13.33 0.79
CA HIS A 143 -13.06 13.98 1.54
C HIS A 143 -13.09 15.50 1.36
N TRP A 144 -12.30 16.05 0.43
CA TRP A 144 -12.28 17.47 0.14
C TRP A 144 -13.30 17.82 -0.96
N PRO A 145 -14.13 18.81 -0.78
CA PRO A 145 -15.03 19.27 -1.84
C PRO A 145 -14.28 19.93 -3.03
N PRO A 146 -14.71 19.71 -4.27
CA PRO A 146 -15.78 18.79 -4.64
C PRO A 146 -15.32 17.32 -4.51
N MET A 147 -16.10 16.56 -3.77
CA MET A 147 -15.82 15.14 -3.56
C MET A 147 -15.89 14.42 -4.91
N LYS A 148 -14.74 13.97 -5.40
CA LYS A 148 -14.72 13.00 -6.48
C LYS A 148 -14.92 11.61 -5.87
N PRO A 149 -15.74 10.76 -6.48
CA PRO A 149 -15.85 9.38 -6.02
C PRO A 149 -14.45 8.70 -6.07
N PRO A 150 -14.20 7.73 -5.20
CA PRO A 150 -13.00 6.92 -5.31
C PRO A 150 -12.92 6.35 -6.72
N ARG A 151 -11.73 6.39 -7.32
CA ARG A 151 -11.47 5.84 -8.64
C ARG A 151 -10.61 4.60 -8.52
N GLY A 152 -10.70 3.76 -9.50
CA GLY A 152 -9.94 2.54 -9.62
C GLY A 152 -10.83 1.37 -10.02
N GLN A 153 -10.22 0.36 -10.58
CA GLN A 153 -10.90 -0.82 -11.13
C GLN A 153 -11.90 -1.47 -10.16
N HIS A 154 -11.63 -1.39 -8.85
CA HIS A 154 -12.51 -1.95 -7.83
C HIS A 154 -13.87 -1.25 -7.71
N TYR A 155 -13.96 0.04 -8.06
CA TYR A 155 -15.20 0.84 -7.96
C TYR A 155 -15.95 0.93 -9.29
N GLU A 156 -15.34 0.53 -10.39
CA GLU A 156 -15.92 0.60 -11.73
C GLU A 156 -16.51 -0.74 -12.20
N ARG A 157 -16.33 -1.80 -11.39
CA ARG A 157 -16.90 -3.13 -11.56
C ARG A 157 -18.01 -3.37 -10.53
#